data_34b766aa396a34ee0f9fb3f52b618c8f
#
_entry.id   34b766aa396a34ee0f9fb3f52b618c8f
#
_cell.length_a   1.000
_cell.length_b   1.000
_cell.length_c   1.000
_cell.angle_alpha   90.00
_cell.angle_beta   90.00
_cell.angle_gamma   90.00
#
_symmetry.space_group_name_H-M   'P 1'
#
loop_
_entity.id
_entity.type
_entity.pdbx_description
1 polymer ?
#
loop_
_entity_poly.entity_id
_entity_poly.type
_entity_poly.pdbx_seq_one_letter_code
_entity_poly.pdbx_strand_id
1 'polypeptide(L)'
;MKFTVLGSGGSEGVPSLFCTCASCEHARRNPESPDYRRCTSYLIDDDTLIDFGPDLREQMRLFHVDYAKIRRVLNTHCHGDHLNLELIGRRGSPKFALNPPVLDFYGDDMPQRCVGGEKGGGFAYASMRSCPIHPGERMTTPDGSMEIFAVRADHDPGTTPLNYILTRDGRSLLIANDTGWWSDETWEMIRQCGYKLDAAIIDCYGAARNPDLAKSHMGLHVYLKFRARLIEYGLMTEQTPNFATHFEHHSVCPHEELLKVMTPLHVTPCYDGLTFEF
;
A
#
# COMPACT_ATOMS: atom_id res chain seq x y z
N MET A 1 10.59 0.43 13.63
CA MET A 1 9.52 -0.07 12.73
C MET A 1 10.16 -0.66 11.48
N LYS A 2 9.67 -1.79 11.00
CA LYS A 2 10.14 -2.45 9.78
C LYS A 2 8.97 -2.55 8.79
N PHE A 3 9.21 -2.34 7.50
CA PHE A 3 8.25 -2.75 6.49
C PHE A 3 8.89 -3.67 5.46
N THR A 4 8.07 -4.57 4.91
CA THR A 4 8.43 -5.43 3.79
C THR A 4 7.43 -5.18 2.65
N VAL A 5 7.91 -4.90 1.46
CA VAL A 5 7.09 -4.76 0.25
C VAL A 5 6.74 -6.16 -0.23
N LEU A 6 5.47 -6.53 -0.13
CA LEU A 6 4.98 -7.83 -0.60
C LEU A 6 4.60 -7.80 -2.08
N GLY A 7 4.24 -6.61 -2.56
CA GLY A 7 3.96 -6.33 -3.96
C GLY A 7 4.18 -4.85 -4.25
N SER A 8 4.71 -4.53 -5.41
CA SER A 8 5.12 -3.18 -5.83
C SER A 8 4.53 -2.74 -7.18
N GLY A 9 3.66 -3.55 -7.76
CA GLY A 9 2.98 -3.29 -9.04
C GLY A 9 1.58 -2.74 -8.87
N GLY A 10 1.04 -2.15 -9.94
CA GLY A 10 -0.37 -1.78 -10.05
C GLY A 10 -1.30 -2.99 -10.14
N SER A 11 -2.58 -2.73 -10.37
CA SER A 11 -3.66 -3.74 -10.38
C SER A 11 -3.44 -4.90 -11.34
N GLU A 12 -2.77 -4.65 -12.44
CA GLU A 12 -2.47 -5.64 -13.50
C GLU A 12 -1.24 -6.50 -13.21
N GLY A 13 -0.39 -6.07 -12.26
CA GLY A 13 0.92 -6.66 -12.00
C GLY A 13 1.92 -6.50 -13.16
N VAL A 14 3.17 -6.92 -12.93
CA VAL A 14 4.20 -7.04 -13.97
C VAL A 14 4.81 -8.44 -13.87
N PRO A 15 4.59 -9.33 -14.82
CA PRO A 15 3.86 -9.14 -16.09
C PRO A 15 2.33 -9.13 -15.91
N SER A 16 1.64 -8.26 -16.62
CA SER A 16 0.19 -8.33 -16.76
C SER A 16 -0.20 -9.60 -17.55
N LEU A 17 -1.32 -10.25 -17.15
CA LEU A 17 -1.71 -11.58 -17.63
C LEU A 17 -1.83 -11.68 -19.17
N PHE A 18 -2.39 -10.65 -19.80
CA PHE A 18 -2.71 -10.68 -21.24
C PHE A 18 -1.82 -9.74 -22.06
N CYS A 19 -0.75 -9.17 -21.48
CA CYS A 19 0.08 -8.17 -22.11
C CYS A 19 1.38 -8.76 -22.64
N THR A 20 1.80 -8.31 -23.84
CA THR A 20 3.06 -8.67 -24.51
C THR A 20 4.00 -7.48 -24.67
N CYS A 21 3.83 -6.41 -23.87
CA CYS A 21 4.77 -5.29 -23.90
C CYS A 21 6.17 -5.71 -23.42
N ALA A 22 7.17 -4.88 -23.72
CA ALA A 22 8.56 -5.19 -23.42
C ALA A 22 8.81 -5.48 -21.92
N SER A 23 8.18 -4.72 -21.02
CA SER A 23 8.29 -4.92 -19.57
C SER A 23 7.70 -6.28 -19.13
N CYS A 24 6.51 -6.63 -19.65
CA CYS A 24 5.87 -7.91 -19.34
C CYS A 24 6.67 -9.10 -19.90
N GLU A 25 7.20 -9.01 -21.12
CA GLU A 25 8.05 -10.05 -21.71
C GLU A 25 9.38 -10.19 -20.97
N HIS A 26 9.95 -9.08 -20.51
CA HIS A 26 11.17 -9.10 -19.69
C HIS A 26 10.91 -9.80 -18.35
N ALA A 27 9.86 -9.42 -17.64
CA ALA A 27 9.50 -10.01 -16.33
C ALA A 27 9.18 -11.53 -16.44
N ARG A 28 8.46 -11.97 -17.51
CA ARG A 28 8.20 -13.41 -17.73
C ARG A 28 9.48 -14.22 -17.90
N ARG A 29 10.50 -13.65 -18.55
CA ARG A 29 11.81 -14.35 -18.73
C ARG A 29 12.65 -14.32 -17.45
N ASN A 30 12.34 -13.43 -16.50
CA ASN A 30 13.09 -13.23 -15.28
C ASN A 30 12.17 -13.22 -14.04
N PRO A 31 11.48 -14.32 -13.73
CA PRO A 31 10.43 -14.36 -12.72
C PRO A 31 10.92 -14.16 -11.27
N GLU A 32 12.23 -14.33 -11.03
CA GLU A 32 12.86 -14.13 -9.73
C GLU A 32 13.51 -12.73 -9.60
N SER A 33 13.39 -11.89 -10.64
CA SER A 33 14.00 -10.56 -10.65
C SER A 33 13.10 -9.51 -9.99
N PRO A 34 13.66 -8.35 -9.59
CA PRO A 34 12.89 -7.19 -9.14
C PRO A 34 11.90 -6.62 -10.17
N ASP A 35 11.94 -7.10 -11.41
CA ASP A 35 11.03 -6.70 -12.48
C ASP A 35 9.69 -7.43 -12.44
N TYR A 36 9.62 -8.56 -11.71
CA TYR A 36 8.35 -9.24 -11.46
C TYR A 36 7.66 -8.59 -10.26
N ARG A 37 6.48 -7.98 -10.49
CA ARG A 37 5.78 -7.16 -9.50
C ARG A 37 4.35 -7.63 -9.31
N ARG A 38 3.99 -7.96 -8.08
CA ARG A 38 2.62 -8.33 -7.67
C ARG A 38 1.84 -7.09 -7.28
N CYS A 39 0.53 -7.24 -7.16
CA CYS A 39 -0.35 -6.19 -6.65
C CYS A 39 0.18 -5.63 -5.32
N THR A 40 0.13 -4.30 -5.20
CA THR A 40 0.71 -3.57 -4.06
C THR A 40 0.15 -4.05 -2.73
N SER A 41 1.05 -4.40 -1.83
CA SER A 41 0.76 -4.74 -0.44
C SER A 41 2.02 -4.63 0.41
N TYR A 42 1.88 -4.33 1.70
CA TYR A 42 3.01 -4.21 2.62
C TYR A 42 2.75 -4.95 3.92
N LEU A 43 3.81 -5.54 4.48
CA LEU A 43 3.82 -6.06 5.83
C LEU A 43 4.59 -5.08 6.72
N ILE A 44 3.94 -4.55 7.74
CA ILE A 44 4.56 -3.68 8.74
C ILE A 44 4.80 -4.51 10.00
N ASP A 45 6.05 -4.53 10.40
CA ASP A 45 6.56 -5.45 11.43
C ASP A 45 6.13 -6.89 11.15
N ASP A 46 5.59 -7.71 11.81
CA ASP A 46 5.11 -9.04 11.40
C ASP A 46 3.60 -9.23 11.68
N ASP A 47 2.89 -8.14 11.98
CA ASP A 47 1.51 -8.21 12.50
C ASP A 47 0.49 -7.31 11.79
N THR A 48 0.94 -6.40 10.92
CA THR A 48 0.06 -5.43 10.26
C THR A 48 0.22 -5.53 8.74
N LEU A 49 -0.87 -5.83 8.05
CA LEU A 49 -0.93 -5.91 6.60
C LEU A 49 -1.60 -4.66 6.04
N ILE A 50 -1.00 -4.07 5.02
CA ILE A 50 -1.63 -3.04 4.20
C ILE A 50 -2.18 -3.71 2.96
N ASP A 51 -3.49 -3.61 2.80
CA ASP A 51 -4.29 -4.24 1.76
C ASP A 51 -4.34 -5.78 1.80
N PHE A 52 -5.44 -6.31 1.31
CA PHE A 52 -5.74 -7.74 1.31
C PHE A 52 -6.05 -8.20 -0.13
N GLY A 53 -5.06 -8.06 -1.01
CA GLY A 53 -5.17 -8.30 -2.44
C GLY A 53 -5.18 -9.77 -2.86
N PRO A 54 -5.11 -10.06 -4.17
CA PRO A 54 -5.21 -11.42 -4.70
C PRO A 54 -3.95 -12.27 -4.52
N ASP A 55 -2.78 -11.66 -4.37
CA ASP A 55 -1.48 -12.34 -4.43
C ASP A 55 -0.98 -12.89 -3.08
N LEU A 56 -1.80 -12.84 -2.03
CA LEU A 56 -1.40 -13.23 -0.66
C LEU A 56 -0.79 -14.62 -0.54
N ARG A 57 -1.25 -15.59 -1.35
CA ARG A 57 -0.70 -16.96 -1.31
C ARG A 57 0.71 -17.03 -1.85
N GLU A 58 0.97 -16.30 -2.91
CA GLU A 58 2.29 -16.24 -3.50
C GLU A 58 3.25 -15.42 -2.65
N GLN A 59 2.78 -14.31 -2.11
CA GLN A 59 3.50 -13.50 -1.14
C GLN A 59 3.89 -14.32 0.10
N MET A 60 2.97 -15.16 0.63
CA MET A 60 3.27 -16.09 1.71
C MET A 60 4.40 -17.06 1.35
N ARG A 61 4.35 -17.64 0.16
CA ARG A 61 5.35 -18.60 -0.31
C ARG A 61 6.73 -17.97 -0.50
N LEU A 62 6.77 -16.78 -1.10
CA LEU A 62 8.02 -16.11 -1.49
C LEU A 62 8.72 -15.43 -0.31
N PHE A 63 7.92 -14.77 0.54
CA PHE A 63 8.46 -13.92 1.61
C PHE A 63 8.28 -14.54 3.00
N HIS A 64 7.82 -15.80 3.07
CA HIS A 64 7.60 -16.54 4.30
C HIS A 64 6.68 -15.81 5.30
N VAL A 65 5.69 -15.08 4.80
CA VAL A 65 4.72 -14.36 5.64
C VAL A 65 3.84 -15.35 6.38
N ASP A 66 3.83 -15.27 7.71
CA ASP A 66 2.94 -16.05 8.55
C ASP A 66 1.63 -15.29 8.79
N TYR A 67 0.65 -15.50 7.90
CA TYR A 67 -0.65 -14.82 8.02
C TYR A 67 -1.44 -15.18 9.28
N ALA A 68 -1.05 -16.22 10.02
CA ALA A 68 -1.64 -16.51 11.34
C ALA A 68 -1.20 -15.50 12.42
N LYS A 69 -0.11 -14.77 12.20
CA LYS A 69 0.37 -13.72 13.10
C LYS A 69 -0.26 -12.35 12.81
N ILE A 70 -0.88 -12.17 11.64
CA ILE A 70 -1.49 -10.89 11.28
C ILE A 70 -2.64 -10.59 12.23
N ARG A 71 -2.53 -9.44 12.90
CA ARG A 71 -3.49 -8.93 13.87
C ARG A 71 -4.43 -7.91 13.27
N ARG A 72 -3.96 -7.20 12.22
CA ARG A 72 -4.70 -6.11 11.60
C ARG A 72 -4.44 -5.99 10.12
N VAL A 73 -5.47 -5.55 9.41
CA VAL A 73 -5.41 -5.13 8.01
C VAL A 73 -5.87 -3.68 7.95
N LEU A 74 -5.07 -2.83 7.31
CA LEU A 74 -5.48 -1.50 6.91
C LEU A 74 -5.75 -1.54 5.41
N ASN A 75 -7.01 -1.40 5.03
CA ASN A 75 -7.39 -1.41 3.63
C ASN A 75 -7.50 0.02 3.11
N THR A 76 -6.82 0.30 2.00
CA THR A 76 -6.80 1.62 1.39
C THR A 76 -8.11 1.91 0.65
N HIS A 77 -8.61 0.95 -0.11
CA HIS A 77 -9.87 1.06 -0.86
C HIS A 77 -10.35 -0.32 -1.37
N CYS A 78 -11.45 -0.36 -2.08
CA CYS A 78 -12.14 -1.61 -2.42
C CYS A 78 -11.86 -2.13 -3.84
N HIS A 79 -10.85 -1.63 -4.57
CA HIS A 79 -10.45 -2.26 -5.83
C HIS A 79 -9.96 -3.69 -5.60
N GLY A 80 -10.13 -4.55 -6.61
CA GLY A 80 -9.88 -5.99 -6.49
C GLY A 80 -8.43 -6.39 -6.23
N ASP A 81 -7.49 -5.54 -6.54
CA ASP A 81 -6.07 -5.69 -6.26
C ASP A 81 -5.71 -5.35 -4.80
N HIS A 82 -6.57 -4.60 -4.09
CA HIS A 82 -6.40 -4.23 -2.68
C HIS A 82 -7.36 -4.95 -1.74
N LEU A 83 -8.50 -5.48 -2.24
CA LEU A 83 -9.51 -6.14 -1.41
C LEU A 83 -10.06 -7.40 -2.07
N ASN A 84 -9.56 -8.57 -1.69
CA ASN A 84 -10.05 -9.85 -2.17
C ASN A 84 -11.07 -10.46 -1.20
N LEU A 85 -12.35 -10.21 -1.47
CA LEU A 85 -13.46 -10.66 -0.63
C LEU A 85 -13.59 -12.19 -0.56
N GLU A 86 -13.20 -12.92 -1.62
CA GLU A 86 -13.24 -14.39 -1.61
C GLU A 86 -12.25 -14.96 -0.59
N LEU A 87 -11.03 -14.43 -0.53
CA LEU A 87 -10.03 -14.85 0.46
C LEU A 87 -10.45 -14.49 1.89
N ILE A 88 -11.07 -13.32 2.08
CA ILE A 88 -11.63 -12.92 3.38
C ILE A 88 -12.74 -13.90 3.79
N GLY A 89 -13.69 -14.20 2.91
CA GLY A 89 -14.78 -15.13 3.21
C GLY A 89 -14.29 -16.54 3.57
N ARG A 90 -13.13 -16.97 3.07
CA ARG A 90 -12.53 -18.26 3.43
C ARG A 90 -12.08 -18.34 4.89
N ARG A 91 -11.75 -17.21 5.53
CA ARG A 91 -11.38 -17.19 6.96
C ARG A 91 -12.48 -17.74 7.86
N GLY A 92 -13.76 -17.54 7.50
CA GLY A 92 -14.90 -18.00 8.29
C GLY A 92 -15.21 -19.49 8.16
N SER A 93 -14.60 -20.19 7.23
CA SER A 93 -14.90 -21.60 7.00
C SER A 93 -13.88 -22.52 7.69
N PRO A 94 -14.29 -23.43 8.57
CA PRO A 94 -13.40 -24.39 9.21
C PRO A 94 -12.63 -25.29 8.22
N LYS A 95 -13.11 -25.39 6.99
CA LYS A 95 -12.43 -26.10 5.90
C LYS A 95 -11.12 -25.42 5.48
N PHE A 96 -11.03 -24.08 5.63
CA PHE A 96 -9.89 -23.29 5.16
C PHE A 96 -9.08 -22.69 6.31
N ALA A 97 -9.74 -22.35 7.42
CA ALA A 97 -9.10 -21.76 8.59
C ALA A 97 -9.71 -22.34 9.87
N LEU A 98 -8.89 -23.03 10.67
CA LEU A 98 -9.31 -23.57 11.95
C LEU A 98 -8.88 -22.61 13.08
N ASN A 99 -9.87 -22.07 13.80
CA ASN A 99 -9.65 -21.12 14.91
C ASN A 99 -8.76 -19.92 14.52
N PRO A 100 -9.06 -19.19 13.43
CA PRO A 100 -8.26 -18.03 13.08
C PRO A 100 -8.35 -16.97 14.18
N PRO A 101 -7.25 -16.30 14.55
CA PRO A 101 -7.30 -15.22 15.52
C PRO A 101 -8.20 -14.07 15.00
N VAL A 102 -8.77 -13.30 15.91
CA VAL A 102 -9.53 -12.11 15.53
C VAL A 102 -8.61 -11.12 14.83
N LEU A 103 -9.05 -10.63 13.67
CA LEU A 103 -8.34 -9.69 12.81
C LEU A 103 -9.06 -8.34 12.83
N ASP A 104 -8.37 -7.27 13.21
CA ASP A 104 -8.90 -5.91 13.11
C ASP A 104 -8.81 -5.43 11.66
N PHE A 105 -9.94 -5.02 11.09
CA PHE A 105 -10.02 -4.53 9.72
C PHE A 105 -10.35 -3.04 9.71
N TYR A 106 -9.36 -2.24 9.34
CA TYR A 106 -9.47 -0.79 9.20
C TYR A 106 -9.74 -0.42 7.75
N GLY A 107 -10.54 0.60 7.52
CA GLY A 107 -10.87 1.13 6.21
C GLY A 107 -12.10 2.03 6.28
N ASP A 108 -12.35 2.79 5.22
CA ASP A 108 -13.54 3.63 5.10
C ASP A 108 -14.83 2.79 4.97
N ASP A 109 -15.97 3.43 4.95
CA ASP A 109 -17.30 2.80 4.90
C ASP A 109 -17.48 1.78 3.76
N MET A 110 -16.90 2.04 2.58
CA MET A 110 -17.11 1.13 1.44
C MET A 110 -16.41 -0.22 1.64
N PRO A 111 -15.10 -0.30 1.96
CA PRO A 111 -14.46 -1.56 2.35
C PRO A 111 -15.17 -2.26 3.51
N GLN A 112 -15.63 -1.51 4.52
CA GLN A 112 -16.39 -2.07 5.65
C GLN A 112 -17.68 -2.74 5.18
N ARG A 113 -18.44 -2.09 4.29
CA ARG A 113 -19.66 -2.68 3.71
C ARG A 113 -19.37 -3.89 2.83
N CYS A 114 -18.29 -3.86 2.05
CA CYS A 114 -17.89 -4.98 1.21
C CYS A 114 -17.59 -6.23 2.05
N VAL A 115 -16.82 -6.10 3.12
CA VAL A 115 -16.48 -7.20 4.04
C VAL A 115 -17.70 -7.65 4.84
N GLY A 116 -18.52 -6.70 5.30
CA GLY A 116 -19.74 -6.97 6.06
C GLY A 116 -20.87 -7.62 5.25
N GLY A 117 -20.81 -7.54 3.90
CA GLY A 117 -21.83 -8.07 3.00
C GLY A 117 -21.68 -9.57 2.70
N GLU A 118 -22.59 -10.09 1.85
CA GLU A 118 -22.64 -11.53 1.53
C GLU A 118 -21.34 -12.10 0.96
N LYS A 119 -20.64 -11.35 0.11
CA LYS A 119 -19.39 -11.81 -0.52
C LYS A 119 -18.24 -11.93 0.47
N GLY A 120 -18.17 -11.04 1.45
CA GLY A 120 -17.17 -11.10 2.54
C GLY A 120 -17.57 -12.08 3.65
N GLY A 121 -18.81 -12.56 3.65
CA GLY A 121 -19.36 -13.47 4.66
C GLY A 121 -19.67 -12.79 5.99
N GLY A 122 -19.39 -11.50 6.14
CA GLY A 122 -19.58 -10.75 7.36
C GLY A 122 -18.40 -10.87 8.34
N PHE A 123 -18.22 -9.85 9.14
CA PHE A 123 -17.08 -9.76 10.08
C PHE A 123 -17.05 -10.91 11.09
N ALA A 124 -18.17 -11.22 11.71
CA ALA A 124 -18.23 -12.31 12.70
C ALA A 124 -17.88 -13.66 12.08
N TYR A 125 -18.41 -13.96 10.89
CA TYR A 125 -18.10 -15.19 10.18
C TYR A 125 -16.62 -15.29 9.84
N ALA A 126 -16.01 -14.22 9.35
CA ALA A 126 -14.58 -14.20 8.99
C ALA A 126 -13.63 -14.10 10.19
N SER A 127 -14.13 -14.13 11.43
CA SER A 127 -13.35 -13.87 12.65
C SER A 127 -12.61 -12.53 12.57
N MET A 128 -13.33 -11.48 12.18
CA MET A 128 -12.81 -10.13 12.01
C MET A 128 -13.60 -9.13 12.87
N ARG A 129 -12.97 -8.04 13.25
CA ARG A 129 -13.60 -6.89 13.89
C ARG A 129 -13.58 -5.71 12.94
N SER A 130 -14.75 -5.10 12.72
CA SER A 130 -14.89 -3.86 11.96
C SER A 130 -14.30 -2.68 12.74
N CYS A 131 -13.40 -1.95 12.13
CA CYS A 131 -12.75 -0.76 12.66
C CYS A 131 -12.83 0.36 11.60
N PRO A 132 -14.02 0.97 11.37
CA PRO A 132 -14.14 2.05 10.40
C PRO A 132 -13.26 3.23 10.80
N ILE A 133 -12.62 3.85 9.81
CA ILE A 133 -11.77 5.03 9.99
C ILE A 133 -11.93 5.96 8.78
N HIS A 134 -12.01 7.27 8.99
CA HIS A 134 -12.30 8.26 7.96
C HIS A 134 -11.16 9.31 7.86
N PRO A 135 -11.05 10.02 6.74
CA PRO A 135 -10.03 11.07 6.58
C PRO A 135 -10.02 12.06 7.73
N GLY A 136 -8.83 12.34 8.28
CA GLY A 136 -8.61 13.21 9.43
C GLY A 136 -8.74 12.53 10.80
N GLU A 137 -9.23 11.30 10.85
CA GLU A 137 -9.34 10.57 12.12
C GLU A 137 -8.02 9.93 12.54
N ARG A 138 -7.83 9.88 13.86
CA ARG A 138 -6.74 9.15 14.54
C ARG A 138 -7.32 8.06 15.39
N MET A 139 -6.77 6.87 15.26
CA MET A 139 -7.16 5.71 16.06
C MET A 139 -5.92 5.03 16.64
N THR A 140 -5.97 4.70 17.92
CA THR A 140 -4.99 3.81 18.52
C THR A 140 -5.52 2.38 18.45
N THR A 141 -4.68 1.44 18.05
CA THR A 141 -5.06 0.02 18.01
C THR A 141 -5.45 -0.49 19.40
N PRO A 142 -6.33 -1.49 19.52
CA PRO A 142 -6.83 -1.96 20.81
C PRO A 142 -5.76 -2.45 21.79
N ASP A 143 -4.63 -2.91 21.29
CA ASP A 143 -3.45 -3.30 22.06
C ASP A 143 -2.53 -2.13 22.42
N GLY A 144 -2.86 -0.92 21.99
CA GLY A 144 -2.07 0.29 22.22
C GLY A 144 -0.75 0.36 21.45
N SER A 145 -0.46 -0.60 20.57
CA SER A 145 0.86 -0.72 19.93
C SER A 145 1.08 0.19 18.74
N MET A 146 0.01 0.72 18.12
CA MET A 146 0.10 1.54 16.91
C MET A 146 -0.96 2.64 16.92
N GLU A 147 -0.59 3.84 16.49
CA GLU A 147 -1.52 4.90 16.09
C GLU A 147 -1.65 4.91 14.58
N ILE A 148 -2.89 5.07 14.09
CA ILE A 148 -3.25 5.12 12.68
C ILE A 148 -3.91 6.49 12.43
N PHE A 149 -3.40 7.25 11.50
CA PHE A 149 -4.01 8.47 10.99
C PHE A 149 -4.40 8.27 9.54
N ALA A 150 -5.69 8.44 9.23
CA ALA A 150 -6.21 8.28 7.88
C ALA A 150 -6.18 9.60 7.10
N VAL A 151 -5.80 9.52 5.85
CA VAL A 151 -5.68 10.64 4.92
C VAL A 151 -6.48 10.31 3.65
N ARG A 152 -7.23 11.26 3.09
CA ARG A 152 -7.94 11.02 1.82
C ARG A 152 -6.95 10.98 0.66
N ALA A 153 -6.98 9.89 -0.10
CA ALA A 153 -6.25 9.76 -1.36
C ALA A 153 -7.02 10.40 -2.53
N ASP A 154 -6.29 10.84 -3.57
CA ASP A 154 -6.86 11.23 -4.87
C ASP A 154 -6.82 10.03 -5.82
N HIS A 155 -7.87 9.19 -5.78
CA HIS A 155 -7.91 7.97 -6.59
C HIS A 155 -9.31 7.71 -7.17
N ASP A 156 -10.15 6.92 -6.51
CA ASP A 156 -11.51 6.63 -6.98
C ASP A 156 -12.50 7.71 -6.50
N PRO A 157 -13.06 8.53 -7.42
CA PRO A 157 -13.97 9.62 -7.04
C PRO A 157 -15.34 9.12 -6.51
N GLY A 158 -15.69 7.86 -6.76
CA GLY A 158 -16.93 7.24 -6.30
C GLY A 158 -16.88 6.72 -4.87
N THR A 159 -15.69 6.69 -4.26
CA THR A 159 -15.45 6.19 -2.91
C THR A 159 -14.58 7.15 -2.09
N THR A 160 -14.15 6.73 -0.92
CA THR A 160 -13.20 7.48 -0.09
C THR A 160 -11.95 6.64 0.10
N PRO A 161 -11.05 6.59 -0.90
CA PRO A 161 -9.80 5.87 -0.74
C PRO A 161 -8.89 6.55 0.29
N LEU A 162 -8.15 5.73 1.05
CA LEU A 162 -7.33 6.19 2.16
C LEU A 162 -5.85 5.95 1.91
N ASN A 163 -5.06 6.92 2.30
CA ASN A 163 -3.66 6.77 2.63
C ASN A 163 -3.50 6.79 4.16
N TYR A 164 -2.37 6.35 4.70
CA TYR A 164 -2.19 6.22 6.14
C TYR A 164 -0.87 6.79 6.62
N ILE A 165 -0.86 7.43 7.80
CA ILE A 165 0.35 7.59 8.61
C ILE A 165 0.23 6.64 9.79
N LEU A 166 1.21 5.75 9.93
CA LEU A 166 1.30 4.77 11.01
C LEU A 166 2.40 5.18 11.96
N THR A 167 2.09 5.22 13.24
CA THR A 167 3.09 5.50 14.28
C THR A 167 3.18 4.35 15.27
N ARG A 168 4.39 3.83 15.48
CA ARG A 168 4.71 2.78 16.45
C ARG A 168 6.07 3.07 17.06
N ASP A 169 6.19 2.99 18.37
CA ASP A 169 7.45 3.21 19.12
C ASP A 169 8.13 4.55 18.78
N GLY A 170 7.32 5.60 18.57
CA GLY A 170 7.79 6.95 18.22
C GLY A 170 8.29 7.11 16.78
N ARG A 171 8.14 6.10 15.91
CA ARG A 171 8.47 6.13 14.49
C ARG A 171 7.21 6.25 13.64
N SER A 172 7.26 7.07 12.60
CA SER A 172 6.11 7.32 11.73
C SER A 172 6.41 7.02 10.27
N LEU A 173 5.53 6.22 9.64
CA LEU A 173 5.57 5.81 8.23
C LEU A 173 4.36 6.38 7.50
N LEU A 174 4.59 7.11 6.42
CA LEU A 174 3.54 7.44 5.45
C LEU A 174 3.40 6.32 4.42
N ILE A 175 2.18 5.88 4.18
CA ILE A 175 1.79 4.99 3.08
C ILE A 175 0.79 5.74 2.20
N ALA A 176 1.25 6.19 1.04
CA ALA A 176 0.52 6.98 0.07
C ALA A 176 0.58 6.31 -1.32
N ASN A 177 0.16 5.03 -1.38
CA ASN A 177 -0.06 4.33 -2.63
C ASN A 177 -1.47 4.63 -3.17
N ASP A 178 -1.69 4.39 -4.45
CA ASP A 178 -2.95 4.64 -5.14
C ASP A 178 -3.46 6.06 -4.90
N THR A 179 -2.65 7.01 -5.26
CA THR A 179 -3.03 8.42 -5.16
C THR A 179 -2.35 9.26 -6.23
N GLY A 180 -3.12 10.19 -6.78
CA GLY A 180 -2.61 11.33 -7.51
C GLY A 180 -2.18 12.45 -6.55
N TRP A 181 -2.11 13.68 -7.09
CA TRP A 181 -1.87 14.87 -6.30
C TRP A 181 -3.05 15.11 -5.35
N TRP A 182 -2.80 15.09 -4.06
CA TRP A 182 -3.84 15.30 -3.05
C TRP A 182 -4.60 16.62 -3.24
N SER A 183 -5.88 16.63 -2.85
CA SER A 183 -6.69 17.87 -2.82
C SER A 183 -6.14 18.90 -1.84
N ASP A 184 -6.52 20.16 -2.02
CA ASP A 184 -6.12 21.22 -1.11
C ASP A 184 -6.57 20.95 0.33
N GLU A 185 -7.74 20.31 0.52
CA GLU A 185 -8.23 19.90 1.84
C GLU A 185 -7.31 18.85 2.48
N THR A 186 -6.88 17.87 1.69
CA THR A 186 -5.94 16.83 2.17
C THR A 186 -4.58 17.44 2.50
N TRP A 187 -4.06 18.33 1.65
CA TRP A 187 -2.82 19.05 1.93
C TRP A 187 -2.89 19.91 3.19
N GLU A 188 -4.02 20.59 3.43
CA GLU A 188 -4.20 21.36 4.66
C GLU A 188 -4.28 20.46 5.91
N MET A 189 -4.96 19.33 5.81
CA MET A 189 -5.00 18.31 6.87
C MET A 189 -3.58 17.81 7.21
N ILE A 190 -2.78 17.50 6.21
CA ILE A 190 -1.39 17.04 6.37
C ILE A 190 -0.51 18.15 6.97
N ARG A 191 -0.68 19.40 6.55
CA ARG A 191 0.06 20.54 7.11
C ARG A 191 -0.19 20.72 8.62
N GLN A 192 -1.39 20.39 9.08
CA GLN A 192 -1.81 20.53 10.48
C GLN A 192 -1.62 19.26 11.32
N CYS A 193 -1.32 18.12 10.72
CA CYS A 193 -1.34 16.82 11.40
C CYS A 193 -0.28 16.66 12.52
N GLY A 194 0.83 17.41 12.44
CA GLY A 194 1.88 17.45 13.46
C GLY A 194 2.87 16.25 13.42
N TYR A 195 2.74 15.35 12.46
CA TYR A 195 3.67 14.22 12.33
C TYR A 195 5.04 14.63 11.80
N LYS A 196 6.05 13.85 12.17
CA LYS A 196 7.38 13.81 11.56
C LYS A 196 7.61 12.40 11.04
N LEU A 197 7.82 12.29 9.74
CA LEU A 197 7.94 11.00 9.07
C LEU A 197 9.38 10.51 9.12
N ASP A 198 9.57 9.28 9.56
CA ASP A 198 10.86 8.58 9.50
C ASP A 198 11.06 7.88 8.15
N ALA A 199 9.96 7.53 7.45
CA ALA A 199 9.98 7.02 6.08
C ALA A 199 8.66 7.31 5.37
N ALA A 200 8.65 7.23 4.01
CA ALA A 200 7.45 7.38 3.20
C ALA A 200 7.46 6.41 2.02
N ILE A 201 6.34 5.71 1.79
CA ILE A 201 6.07 4.91 0.60
C ILE A 201 5.02 5.66 -0.21
N ILE A 202 5.33 6.00 -1.47
CA ILE A 202 4.54 6.94 -2.26
C ILE A 202 4.30 6.36 -3.66
N ASP A 203 3.09 6.55 -4.18
CA ASP A 203 2.70 6.17 -5.55
C ASP A 203 3.66 6.75 -6.60
N CYS A 204 4.02 5.92 -7.58
CA CYS A 204 4.77 6.32 -8.75
C CYS A 204 4.39 5.48 -9.98
N TYR A 205 3.10 5.24 -10.16
CA TYR A 205 2.51 4.40 -11.20
C TYR A 205 3.05 4.71 -12.61
N GLY A 206 3.09 6.00 -12.96
CA GLY A 206 3.58 6.48 -14.25
C GLY A 206 5.11 6.43 -14.41
N ALA A 207 5.85 6.18 -13.34
CA ALA A 207 7.32 6.15 -13.34
C ALA A 207 7.94 7.30 -14.17
N ALA A 208 9.02 7.01 -14.93
CA ALA A 208 9.68 8.00 -15.79
C ALA A 208 9.09 8.10 -17.21
N ARG A 209 8.23 7.15 -17.61
CA ARG A 209 7.63 7.16 -18.98
C ARG A 209 6.35 7.98 -19.04
N ASN A 210 5.63 8.12 -17.93
CA ASN A 210 4.49 9.04 -17.81
C ASN A 210 4.72 9.96 -16.59
N PRO A 211 5.75 10.82 -16.64
CA PRO A 211 6.26 11.49 -15.45
C PRO A 211 5.32 12.59 -14.91
N ASP A 212 4.42 13.12 -15.73
CA ASP A 212 3.50 14.21 -15.38
C ASP A 212 2.10 13.72 -15.00
N LEU A 213 1.89 12.40 -14.87
CA LEU A 213 0.65 11.84 -14.36
C LEU A 213 0.39 12.39 -12.95
N ALA A 214 -0.82 12.91 -12.70
CA ALA A 214 -1.13 13.65 -11.47
C ALA A 214 -2.50 13.34 -10.86
N LYS A 215 -3.36 12.60 -11.59
CA LYS A 215 -4.71 12.20 -11.13
C LYS A 215 -4.78 10.71 -10.94
N SER A 216 -5.43 10.30 -9.88
CA SER A 216 -5.58 8.90 -9.43
C SER A 216 -4.26 8.20 -9.10
N HIS A 217 -3.18 8.58 -9.77
CA HIS A 217 -1.81 8.10 -9.58
C HIS A 217 -0.81 9.20 -9.93
N MET A 218 0.47 8.96 -9.61
CA MET A 218 1.56 9.89 -9.90
C MET A 218 2.60 9.30 -10.86
N GLY A 219 3.17 10.19 -11.70
CA GLY A 219 4.42 9.96 -12.39
C GLY A 219 5.59 10.58 -11.60
N LEU A 220 6.82 10.32 -12.04
CA LEU A 220 8.02 10.70 -11.30
C LEU A 220 8.12 12.22 -11.03
N HIS A 221 7.75 13.08 -11.97
CA HIS A 221 7.81 14.54 -11.73
C HIS A 221 6.79 14.98 -10.67
N VAL A 222 5.60 14.37 -10.65
CA VAL A 222 4.57 14.67 -9.66
C VAL A 222 4.96 14.09 -8.30
N TYR A 223 5.52 12.89 -8.26
CA TYR A 223 6.13 12.29 -7.07
C TYR A 223 7.14 13.24 -6.40
N LEU A 224 8.07 13.79 -7.18
CA LEU A 224 9.09 14.71 -6.65
C LEU A 224 8.47 16.01 -6.10
N LYS A 225 7.45 16.55 -6.77
CA LYS A 225 6.68 17.70 -6.25
C LYS A 225 5.94 17.36 -4.96
N PHE A 226 5.36 16.17 -4.88
CA PHE A 226 4.65 15.66 -3.69
C PHE A 226 5.61 15.54 -2.50
N ARG A 227 6.77 14.90 -2.69
CA ARG A 227 7.85 14.84 -1.71
C ARG A 227 8.31 16.23 -1.27
N ALA A 228 8.54 17.14 -2.21
CA ALA A 228 8.95 18.50 -1.91
C ALA A 228 7.92 19.26 -1.05
N ARG A 229 6.62 19.04 -1.28
CA ARG A 229 5.54 19.60 -0.48
C ARG A 229 5.52 19.03 0.95
N LEU A 230 5.79 17.74 1.13
CA LEU A 230 5.92 17.14 2.47
C LEU A 230 7.12 17.73 3.23
N ILE A 231 8.22 18.02 2.53
CA ILE A 231 9.40 18.70 3.11
C ILE A 231 9.08 20.14 3.45
N GLU A 232 8.44 20.90 2.57
CA GLU A 232 8.00 22.27 2.78
C GLU A 232 7.12 22.39 4.04
N TYR A 233 6.22 21.42 4.25
CA TYR A 233 5.35 21.37 5.43
C TYR A 233 6.07 20.82 6.68
N GLY A 234 7.33 20.44 6.53
CA GLY A 234 8.17 19.95 7.63
C GLY A 234 7.79 18.57 8.16
N LEU A 235 7.05 17.75 7.39
CA LEU A 235 6.80 16.35 7.74
C LEU A 235 8.02 15.49 7.44
N MET A 236 8.79 15.82 6.41
CA MET A 236 10.00 15.12 5.98
C MET A 236 11.20 16.08 5.93
N THR A 237 12.37 15.52 5.76
CA THR A 237 13.59 16.24 5.37
C THR A 237 14.12 15.65 4.06
N GLU A 238 15.15 16.26 3.44
CA GLU A 238 15.81 15.72 2.27
C GLU A 238 16.43 14.34 2.51
N GLN A 239 16.78 14.03 3.76
CA GLN A 239 17.39 12.78 4.19
C GLN A 239 16.36 11.70 4.57
N THR A 240 15.07 12.05 4.70
CA THR A 240 14.04 11.07 5.04
C THR A 240 13.93 10.02 3.92
N PRO A 241 14.12 8.72 4.22
CA PRO A 241 13.97 7.64 3.26
C PRO A 241 12.59 7.66 2.61
N ASN A 242 12.58 7.59 1.28
CA ASN A 242 11.32 7.58 0.53
C ASN A 242 11.39 6.58 -0.63
N PHE A 243 10.26 5.92 -0.84
CA PHE A 243 10.15 4.72 -1.65
C PHE A 243 9.04 4.91 -2.69
N ALA A 244 9.40 4.77 -3.98
CA ALA A 244 8.45 4.81 -5.09
C ALA A 244 7.87 3.42 -5.32
N THR A 245 6.55 3.33 -5.50
CA THR A 245 5.82 2.06 -5.59
C THR A 245 4.67 2.10 -6.59
N HIS A 246 3.92 1.01 -6.69
CA HIS A 246 2.70 0.87 -7.50
C HIS A 246 2.94 1.04 -8.99
N PHE A 247 4.01 0.43 -9.52
CA PHE A 247 4.44 0.62 -10.91
C PHE A 247 3.54 -0.10 -11.92
N GLU A 248 3.17 0.62 -12.99
CA GLU A 248 2.37 0.13 -14.10
C GLU A 248 3.26 -0.44 -15.22
N HIS A 249 2.83 -1.54 -15.84
CA HIS A 249 3.65 -2.32 -16.79
C HIS A 249 4.04 -1.59 -18.08
N HIS A 250 3.26 -0.60 -18.54
CA HIS A 250 3.62 0.21 -19.71
C HIS A 250 4.56 1.37 -19.37
N SER A 251 4.52 1.83 -18.12
CA SER A 251 5.28 2.99 -17.65
C SER A 251 6.58 2.60 -16.97
N VAL A 252 6.69 1.38 -16.42
CA VAL A 252 7.90 0.90 -15.78
C VAL A 252 8.94 0.46 -16.79
N CYS A 253 10.20 0.79 -16.51
CA CYS A 253 11.39 0.22 -17.18
C CYS A 253 12.01 -0.85 -16.29
N PRO A 254 12.99 -1.63 -16.76
CA PRO A 254 13.72 -2.57 -15.93
C PRO A 254 14.25 -1.93 -14.64
N HIS A 255 14.24 -2.67 -13.55
CA HIS A 255 14.56 -2.15 -12.22
C HIS A 255 15.96 -1.49 -12.16
N GLU A 256 16.94 -2.04 -12.87
CA GLU A 256 18.26 -1.43 -12.97
C GLU A 256 18.23 -0.03 -13.63
N GLU A 257 17.33 0.20 -14.57
CA GLU A 257 17.13 1.52 -15.17
C GLU A 257 16.38 2.46 -14.22
N LEU A 258 15.39 1.96 -13.46
CA LEU A 258 14.75 2.73 -12.40
C LEU A 258 15.77 3.20 -11.37
N LEU A 259 16.70 2.35 -10.94
CA LEU A 259 17.78 2.71 -10.02
C LEU A 259 18.63 3.84 -10.58
N LYS A 260 19.02 3.78 -11.87
CA LYS A 260 19.83 4.83 -12.51
C LYS A 260 19.11 6.18 -12.54
N VAL A 261 17.80 6.17 -12.70
CA VAL A 261 16.98 7.40 -12.77
C VAL A 261 16.64 7.92 -11.37
N MET A 262 16.25 7.06 -10.44
CA MET A 262 15.66 7.47 -9.15
C MET A 262 16.71 7.66 -8.04
N THR A 263 17.79 6.86 -8.03
CA THR A 263 18.82 6.97 -6.97
C THR A 263 19.48 8.35 -6.91
N PRO A 264 19.83 8.99 -8.04
CA PRO A 264 20.37 10.36 -8.02
C PRO A 264 19.40 11.41 -7.47
N LEU A 265 18.09 11.09 -7.44
CA LEU A 265 17.02 11.93 -6.91
C LEU A 265 16.70 11.61 -5.44
N HIS A 266 17.52 10.74 -4.80
CA HIS A 266 17.27 10.23 -3.45
C HIS A 266 15.90 9.51 -3.29
N VAL A 267 15.48 8.77 -4.33
CA VAL A 267 14.27 7.96 -4.33
C VAL A 267 14.66 6.49 -4.50
N THR A 268 14.12 5.62 -3.66
CA THR A 268 14.31 4.17 -3.77
C THR A 268 13.13 3.54 -4.51
N PRO A 269 13.29 2.98 -5.71
CA PRO A 269 12.22 2.23 -6.35
C PRO A 269 11.97 0.92 -5.58
N CYS A 270 10.72 0.68 -5.18
CA CYS A 270 10.32 -0.58 -4.56
C CYS A 270 10.44 -1.75 -5.53
N TYR A 271 10.63 -2.92 -4.98
CA TYR A 271 10.48 -4.22 -5.62
C TYR A 271 9.94 -5.21 -4.59
N ASP A 272 9.36 -6.31 -5.08
CA ASP A 272 8.78 -7.32 -4.22
C ASP A 272 9.85 -8.02 -3.38
N GLY A 273 9.70 -7.99 -2.06
CA GLY A 273 10.69 -8.49 -1.10
C GLY A 273 11.61 -7.43 -0.50
N LEU A 274 11.57 -6.17 -0.98
CA LEU A 274 12.32 -5.07 -0.34
C LEU A 274 11.91 -4.94 1.12
N THR A 275 12.89 -4.98 2.02
CA THR A 275 12.68 -4.74 3.46
C THR A 275 13.50 -3.54 3.91
N PHE A 276 12.90 -2.70 4.73
CA PHE A 276 13.55 -1.53 5.31
C PHE A 276 13.17 -1.39 6.79
N GLU A 277 14.15 -1.08 7.63
CA GLU A 277 13.99 -0.87 9.06
C GLU A 277 14.50 0.53 9.45
N PHE A 278 13.77 1.24 10.32
CA PHE A 278 14.07 2.61 10.72
C PHE A 278 13.58 2.94 12.13
#